data_f465e89ec1de09a73c8d229bbe8fabf4
#
_entry.id   f465e89ec1de09a73c8d229bbe8fabf4
#
_cell.length_a   1.000
_cell.length_b   1.000
_cell.length_c   1.000
_cell.angle_alpha   90.00
_cell.angle_beta   90.00
_cell.angle_gamma   90.00
#
_symmetry.space_group_name_H-M   'P 1'
#
loop_
_entity.id
_entity.type
_entity.pdbx_description
1 polymer ?
#
loop_
_entity_poly.entity_id
_entity_poly.type
_entity_poly.pdbx_seq_one_letter_code
_entity_poly.pdbx_strand_id
1 'polypeptide(L)'
;MYSESLSNDNYDKFTSDLFNGFDSILTENGVVIYNISYGNENPTQMWTCIADVCKNTNFTIAEAIVWKKKSALPNNTSCNKLTRICEFVFVLCRKDEYMTFNCNKQVVSTRSSGQKMYENIFNLVVAPNNDGACEINKAAYSSELCEKLLALYAPNNALVYDPFMGTGTTAVACKRMGLRYIGSEISPKQCEYANNRLKGVKTQLSLF
;
A
#
# COMPACT_ATOMS: atom_id res chain seq x y z
N MET A 1 13.65 10.80 -18.07
CA MET A 1 14.05 9.47 -17.60
C MET A 1 14.84 9.72 -16.30
N TYR A 2 14.14 9.77 -15.15
CA TYR A 2 14.78 9.88 -13.84
C TYR A 2 15.12 8.46 -13.39
N SER A 3 16.30 8.00 -13.72
CA SER A 3 16.90 6.77 -13.18
C SER A 3 18.19 7.12 -12.44
N GLU A 4 18.09 7.94 -11.40
CA GLU A 4 19.07 7.84 -10.35
C GLU A 4 18.60 6.68 -9.47
N SER A 5 19.16 5.49 -9.70
CA SER A 5 19.08 4.40 -8.74
C SER A 5 19.77 4.89 -7.48
N LEU A 6 19.00 5.26 -6.47
CA LEU A 6 19.54 5.55 -5.15
C LEU A 6 20.36 4.33 -4.70
N SER A 7 21.55 4.53 -4.12
CA SER A 7 22.22 3.46 -3.40
C SER A 7 21.30 2.93 -2.29
N ASN A 8 21.49 1.69 -1.88
CA ASN A 8 20.64 1.08 -0.86
C ASN A 8 20.56 1.92 0.43
N ASP A 9 21.70 2.43 0.89
CA ASP A 9 21.76 3.29 2.08
C ASP A 9 20.98 4.61 1.88
N ASN A 10 21.05 5.20 0.68
CA ASN A 10 20.28 6.39 0.34
C ASN A 10 18.78 6.11 0.26
N TYR A 11 18.38 4.91 -0.20
CA TYR A 11 16.99 4.50 -0.25
C TYR A 11 16.41 4.30 1.16
N ASP A 12 17.14 3.63 2.06
CA ASP A 12 16.70 3.38 3.44
C ASP A 12 16.58 4.71 4.21
N LYS A 13 17.57 5.61 4.02
CA LYS A 13 17.51 6.96 4.59
C LYS A 13 16.33 7.76 4.03
N PHE A 14 16.15 7.80 2.72
CA PHE A 14 15.02 8.47 2.08
C PHE A 14 13.69 7.96 2.61
N THR A 15 13.54 6.64 2.75
CA THR A 15 12.32 6.04 3.28
C THR A 15 12.08 6.45 4.74
N SER A 16 13.11 6.42 5.58
CA SER A 16 12.99 6.86 6.97
C SER A 16 12.62 8.35 7.08
N ASP A 17 13.23 9.21 6.26
CA ASP A 17 12.91 10.64 6.21
C ASP A 17 11.45 10.87 5.76
N LEU A 18 10.97 10.08 4.80
CA LEU A 18 9.58 10.12 4.34
C LEU A 18 8.60 9.73 5.47
N PHE A 19 8.90 8.67 6.22
CA PHE A 19 8.07 8.26 7.35
C PHE A 19 8.07 9.30 8.48
N ASN A 20 9.19 9.96 8.77
CA ASN A 20 9.22 11.09 9.70
C ASN A 20 8.33 12.26 9.22
N GLY A 21 8.25 12.49 7.91
CA GLY A 21 7.30 13.43 7.32
C GLY A 21 5.85 13.01 7.53
N PHE A 22 5.52 11.73 7.39
CA PHE A 22 4.17 11.21 7.63
C PHE A 22 3.72 11.37 9.08
N ASP A 23 4.61 11.27 10.05
CA ASP A 23 4.26 11.43 11.47
C ASP A 23 3.60 12.80 11.75
N SER A 24 3.99 13.84 11.02
CA SER A 24 3.44 15.19 11.18
C SER A 24 2.07 15.40 10.55
N ILE A 25 1.66 14.56 9.58
CA ILE A 25 0.42 14.74 8.81
C ILE A 25 -0.60 13.63 9.00
N LEU A 26 -0.18 12.47 9.53
CA LEU A 26 -1.07 11.35 9.78
C LEU A 26 -2.02 11.68 10.93
N THR A 27 -3.31 11.43 10.73
CA THR A 27 -4.31 11.58 11.79
C THR A 27 -4.08 10.58 12.92
N GLU A 28 -4.69 10.82 14.08
CA GLU A 28 -4.71 9.88 15.19
C GLU A 28 -5.24 8.51 14.72
N ASN A 29 -4.60 7.44 15.16
CA ASN A 29 -4.85 6.04 14.77
C ASN A 29 -4.76 5.78 13.25
N GLY A 30 -4.20 6.70 12.48
CA GLY A 30 -3.95 6.53 11.06
C GLY A 30 -2.88 5.49 10.77
N VAL A 31 -2.87 4.97 9.55
CA VAL A 31 -1.88 3.97 9.10
C VAL A 31 -1.19 4.41 7.82
N VAL A 32 0.03 3.95 7.65
CA VAL A 32 0.78 4.01 6.39
C VAL A 32 0.77 2.62 5.76
N ILE A 33 0.28 2.50 4.54
CA ILE A 33 0.27 1.25 3.78
C ILE A 33 1.43 1.31 2.79
N TYR A 34 2.43 0.48 2.98
CA TYR A 34 3.67 0.51 2.22
C TYR A 34 3.91 -0.81 1.48
N ASN A 35 3.80 -0.78 0.15
CA ASN A 35 4.11 -1.93 -0.70
C ASN A 35 5.58 -1.90 -1.09
N ILE A 36 6.30 -2.94 -0.74
CA ILE A 36 7.71 -3.13 -1.09
C ILE A 36 7.99 -4.60 -1.36
N SER A 37 8.88 -4.88 -2.31
CA SER A 37 9.30 -6.22 -2.65
C SER A 37 10.83 -6.30 -2.69
N TYR A 38 11.36 -7.51 -2.55
CA TYR A 38 12.80 -7.74 -2.67
C TYR A 38 13.19 -7.98 -4.13
N GLY A 39 14.32 -7.37 -4.55
CA GLY A 39 14.92 -7.55 -5.87
C GLY A 39 15.85 -8.76 -5.95
N ASN A 40 16.28 -9.12 -7.17
CA ASN A 40 17.35 -10.10 -7.37
C ASN A 40 18.73 -9.52 -7.03
N GLU A 41 18.90 -8.23 -7.28
CA GLU A 41 20.16 -7.52 -7.06
C GLU A 41 20.41 -7.27 -5.57
N ASN A 42 19.35 -6.99 -4.82
CA ASN A 42 19.42 -6.85 -3.38
C ASN A 42 18.26 -7.58 -2.69
N PRO A 43 18.43 -8.86 -2.34
CA PRO A 43 17.35 -9.65 -1.73
C PRO A 43 17.05 -9.27 -0.27
N THR A 44 17.91 -8.50 0.39
CA THR A 44 17.74 -8.06 1.79
C THR A 44 17.13 -6.67 1.92
N GLN A 45 17.16 -5.84 0.87
CA GLN A 45 16.76 -4.42 0.90
C GLN A 45 15.38 -4.19 1.52
N MET A 46 14.40 -5.01 1.17
CA MET A 46 13.06 -4.88 1.75
C MET A 46 13.07 -5.01 3.27
N TRP A 47 13.80 -5.99 3.79
CA TRP A 47 13.85 -6.28 5.23
C TRP A 47 14.63 -5.22 6.00
N THR A 48 15.78 -4.77 5.46
CA THR A 48 16.59 -3.70 6.06
C THR A 48 15.83 -2.38 6.08
N CYS A 49 15.20 -2.00 4.97
CA CYS A 49 14.41 -0.78 4.85
C CYS A 49 13.28 -0.72 5.90
N ILE A 50 12.50 -1.79 6.03
CA ILE A 50 11.40 -1.83 7.02
C ILE A 50 11.93 -1.84 8.46
N ALA A 51 13.03 -2.58 8.72
CA ALA A 51 13.67 -2.58 10.03
C ALA A 51 14.18 -1.17 10.41
N ASP A 52 14.79 -0.46 9.46
CA ASP A 52 15.29 0.89 9.66
C ASP A 52 14.17 1.91 9.90
N VAL A 53 13.06 1.81 9.17
CA VAL A 53 11.86 2.62 9.46
C VAL A 53 11.41 2.40 10.90
N CYS A 54 11.24 1.14 11.33
CA CYS A 54 10.81 0.85 12.70
C CYS A 54 11.82 1.31 13.77
N LYS A 55 13.12 1.27 13.47
CA LYS A 55 14.18 1.66 14.38
C LYS A 55 14.32 3.18 14.50
N ASN A 56 14.28 3.88 13.36
CA ASN A 56 14.69 5.28 13.25
C ASN A 56 13.51 6.28 13.22
N THR A 57 12.27 5.80 13.24
CA THR A 57 11.05 6.63 13.23
C THR A 57 10.10 6.27 14.37
N ASN A 58 9.02 7.01 14.51
CA ASN A 58 7.94 6.70 15.47
C ASN A 58 7.00 5.58 15.01
N PHE A 59 7.28 4.93 13.88
CA PHE A 59 6.42 3.89 13.32
C PHE A 59 6.84 2.47 13.73
N THR A 60 5.87 1.56 13.74
CA THR A 60 6.06 0.12 13.89
C THR A 60 5.15 -0.64 12.94
N ILE A 61 5.48 -1.91 12.67
CA ILE A 61 4.64 -2.77 11.84
C ILE A 61 3.39 -3.15 12.63
N ALA A 62 2.22 -2.73 12.15
CA ALA A 62 0.92 -3.16 12.66
C ALA A 62 0.51 -4.51 12.04
N GLU A 63 0.75 -4.69 10.73
CA GLU A 63 0.47 -5.92 10.00
C GLU A 63 1.43 -6.09 8.82
N ALA A 64 1.75 -7.35 8.49
CA ALA A 64 2.48 -7.73 7.28
C ALA A 64 1.58 -8.59 6.39
N ILE A 65 1.14 -8.03 5.27
CA ILE A 65 0.21 -8.65 4.34
C ILE A 65 0.98 -9.21 3.16
N VAL A 66 0.67 -10.44 2.78
CA VAL A 66 1.16 -11.03 1.54
C VAL A 66 0.19 -10.70 0.41
N TRP A 67 0.64 -9.94 -0.57
CA TRP A 67 -0.11 -9.76 -1.81
C TRP A 67 0.27 -10.87 -2.79
N LYS A 68 -0.64 -11.82 -2.99
CA LYS A 68 -0.53 -12.84 -4.03
C LYS A 68 -1.10 -12.28 -5.34
N LYS A 69 -0.26 -12.19 -6.35
CA LYS A 69 -0.65 -11.77 -7.71
C LYS A 69 -1.51 -12.84 -8.37
N LYS A 70 -2.49 -12.44 -9.19
CA LYS A 70 -3.34 -13.39 -9.95
C LYS A 70 -2.56 -14.11 -11.05
N SER A 71 -1.47 -13.49 -11.56
CA SER A 71 -0.61 -14.09 -12.56
C SER A 71 0.87 -13.86 -12.24
N ALA A 72 1.71 -14.83 -12.54
CA ALA A 72 3.17 -14.70 -12.50
C ALA A 72 3.71 -14.50 -13.93
N LEU A 73 4.96 -14.04 -14.04
CA LEU A 73 5.67 -14.11 -15.31
C LEU A 73 5.77 -15.58 -15.74
N PRO A 74 5.46 -15.91 -17.00
CA PRO A 74 5.33 -17.30 -17.45
C PRO A 74 6.65 -18.09 -17.39
N ASN A 75 7.78 -17.42 -17.51
CA ASN A 75 9.10 -18.04 -17.60
C ASN A 75 10.05 -17.50 -16.53
N ASN A 76 10.67 -18.43 -15.80
CA ASN A 76 11.78 -18.15 -14.91
C ASN A 76 13.05 -18.72 -15.51
N THR A 77 14.01 -17.89 -15.85
CA THR A 77 15.29 -18.30 -16.43
C THR A 77 16.30 -18.79 -15.39
N SER A 78 15.98 -18.64 -14.11
CA SER A 78 16.85 -19.11 -13.03
C SER A 78 16.64 -20.60 -12.77
N CYS A 79 17.73 -21.34 -12.71
CA CYS A 79 17.70 -22.79 -12.40
C CYS A 79 17.50 -23.08 -10.89
N ASN A 80 17.71 -22.10 -10.03
CA ASN A 80 17.72 -22.28 -8.56
C ASN A 80 16.79 -21.31 -7.80
N LYS A 81 16.02 -20.46 -8.49
CA LYS A 81 15.09 -19.52 -7.86
C LYS A 81 13.66 -19.80 -8.28
N LEU A 82 12.75 -19.75 -7.33
CA LEU A 82 11.32 -19.88 -7.60
C LEU A 82 10.77 -18.64 -8.33
N THR A 83 9.73 -18.83 -9.12
CA THR A 83 8.96 -17.73 -9.70
C THR A 83 8.23 -16.96 -8.61
N ARG A 84 8.51 -15.66 -8.51
CA ARG A 84 7.88 -14.80 -7.51
C ARG A 84 6.47 -14.41 -7.95
N ILE A 85 5.48 -14.82 -7.15
CA ILE A 85 4.08 -14.48 -7.35
C ILE A 85 3.54 -13.57 -6.24
N CYS A 86 4.33 -13.37 -5.18
CA CYS A 86 3.94 -12.58 -4.04
C CYS A 86 4.82 -11.33 -3.89
N GLU A 87 4.21 -10.28 -3.36
CA GLU A 87 4.86 -9.11 -2.80
C GLU A 87 4.38 -8.88 -1.37
N PHE A 88 5.03 -7.99 -0.65
CA PHE A 88 4.66 -7.66 0.72
C PHE A 88 4.07 -6.26 0.78
N VAL A 89 3.03 -6.13 1.61
CA VAL A 89 2.43 -4.85 1.98
C VAL A 89 2.52 -4.74 3.48
N PHE A 90 3.32 -3.80 3.96
CA PHE A 90 3.42 -3.50 5.37
C PHE A 90 2.43 -2.40 5.73
N VAL A 91 1.63 -2.64 6.76
CA VAL A 91 0.80 -1.64 7.39
C VAL A 91 1.55 -1.17 8.63
N LEU A 92 1.86 0.12 8.69
CA LEU A 92 2.60 0.72 9.79
C LEU A 92 1.70 1.74 10.51
N CYS A 93 1.78 1.76 11.84
CA CYS A 93 1.14 2.74 12.70
C CYS A 93 2.17 3.38 13.63
N ARG A 94 1.82 4.46 14.31
CA ARG A 94 2.68 4.97 15.40
C ARG A 94 2.83 3.93 16.50
N LYS A 95 3.98 3.92 17.17
CA LYS A 95 4.32 2.93 18.21
C LYS A 95 3.34 2.95 19.38
N ASP A 96 2.90 4.14 19.78
CA ASP A 96 1.91 4.35 20.85
C ASP A 96 0.47 4.05 20.43
N GLU A 97 0.19 4.00 19.12
CA GLU A 97 -1.12 3.65 18.56
C GLU A 97 -1.24 2.17 18.15
N TYR A 98 -0.26 1.32 18.48
CA TYR A 98 -0.24 -0.10 18.06
C TYR A 98 -1.48 -0.90 18.49
N MET A 99 -2.14 -0.52 19.57
CA MET A 99 -3.36 -1.17 20.06
C MET A 99 -4.65 -0.50 19.56
N THR A 100 -4.56 0.65 18.91
CA THR A 100 -5.72 1.51 18.56
C THR A 100 -5.78 1.89 17.09
N PHE A 101 -4.78 1.53 16.27
CA PHE A 101 -4.76 1.89 14.85
C PHE A 101 -6.04 1.47 14.12
N ASN A 102 -6.43 2.24 13.11
CA ASN A 102 -7.65 2.00 12.34
C ASN A 102 -7.62 0.65 11.61
N CYS A 103 -8.63 -0.18 11.90
CA CYS A 103 -8.90 -1.41 11.17
C CYS A 103 -10.42 -1.65 11.16
N ASN A 104 -11.00 -1.81 9.97
CA ASN A 104 -12.46 -1.86 9.76
C ASN A 104 -13.08 -3.26 9.99
N LYS A 105 -12.41 -4.14 10.74
CA LYS A 105 -12.96 -5.48 11.06
C LYS A 105 -14.30 -5.38 11.77
N GLN A 106 -15.26 -6.15 11.28
CA GLN A 106 -16.63 -6.16 11.84
C GLN A 106 -16.72 -7.03 13.09
N VAL A 107 -17.52 -6.60 14.06
CA VAL A 107 -17.87 -7.42 15.23
C VAL A 107 -18.89 -8.48 14.80
N VAL A 108 -18.53 -9.76 14.93
CA VAL A 108 -19.40 -10.89 14.56
C VAL A 108 -20.17 -11.47 15.76
N SER A 109 -19.64 -11.29 16.97
CA SER A 109 -20.33 -11.72 18.19
C SER A 109 -19.73 -11.04 19.43
N THR A 110 -20.40 -11.17 20.58
CA THR A 110 -19.89 -10.71 21.87
C THR A 110 -20.02 -11.87 22.86
N ARG A 111 -18.94 -12.20 23.56
CA ARG A 111 -18.93 -13.22 24.60
C ARG A 111 -19.73 -12.76 25.81
N SER A 112 -20.15 -13.71 26.68
CA SER A 112 -20.84 -13.42 27.96
C SER A 112 -20.01 -12.51 28.89
N SER A 113 -18.69 -12.48 28.73
CA SER A 113 -17.75 -11.58 29.43
C SER A 113 -17.78 -10.13 28.92
N GLY A 114 -18.55 -9.82 27.85
CA GLY A 114 -18.54 -8.53 27.17
C GLY A 114 -17.43 -8.37 26.13
N GLN A 115 -16.57 -9.38 25.95
CA GLN A 115 -15.49 -9.32 24.95
C GLN A 115 -16.06 -9.45 23.53
N LYS A 116 -15.76 -8.45 22.68
CA LYS A 116 -16.13 -8.48 21.26
C LYS A 116 -15.27 -9.47 20.50
N MET A 117 -15.89 -10.23 19.60
CA MET A 117 -15.23 -11.12 18.65
C MET A 117 -15.35 -10.52 17.26
N TYR A 118 -14.25 -10.47 16.54
CA TYR A 118 -14.18 -9.88 15.21
C TYR A 118 -14.11 -10.95 14.14
N GLU A 119 -14.48 -10.58 12.91
CA GLU A 119 -14.36 -11.44 11.74
C GLU A 119 -12.91 -11.90 11.49
N ASN A 120 -12.76 -13.08 10.92
CA ASN A 120 -11.46 -13.62 10.54
C ASN A 120 -11.09 -13.10 9.15
N ILE A 121 -10.16 -12.17 9.11
CA ILE A 121 -9.53 -11.68 7.87
C ILE A 121 -8.07 -12.13 7.88
N PHE A 122 -7.68 -12.80 6.81
CA PHE A 122 -6.31 -13.30 6.68
C PHE A 122 -5.40 -12.20 6.14
N ASN A 123 -4.14 -12.23 6.55
CA ASN A 123 -3.09 -11.34 6.03
C ASN A 123 -2.58 -11.78 4.64
N LEU A 124 -3.49 -12.24 3.80
CA LEU A 124 -3.28 -12.65 2.41
C LEU A 124 -4.30 -11.96 1.52
N VAL A 125 -3.83 -11.11 0.61
CA VAL A 125 -4.67 -10.44 -0.39
C VAL A 125 -4.34 -11.02 -1.76
N VAL A 126 -5.36 -11.47 -2.49
CA VAL A 126 -5.23 -11.88 -3.89
C VAL A 126 -5.78 -10.76 -4.76
N ALA A 127 -4.95 -10.20 -5.63
CA ALA A 127 -5.34 -9.13 -6.56
C ALA A 127 -4.53 -9.22 -7.87
N PRO A 128 -5.04 -8.63 -8.97
CA PRO A 128 -4.28 -8.54 -10.22
C PRO A 128 -2.94 -7.81 -10.03
N ASN A 129 -2.02 -8.03 -10.95
CA ASN A 129 -0.72 -7.34 -10.94
C ASN A 129 -0.87 -5.84 -11.20
N ASN A 130 -1.77 -5.49 -12.12
CA ASN A 130 -2.06 -4.12 -12.57
C ASN A 130 -3.48 -4.05 -13.16
N ASP A 131 -3.90 -2.86 -13.59
CA ASP A 131 -5.19 -2.62 -14.24
C ASP A 131 -5.13 -2.73 -15.79
N GLY A 132 -4.13 -3.40 -16.31
CA GLY A 132 -3.84 -3.52 -17.73
C GLY A 132 -2.53 -2.85 -18.13
N ALA A 133 -2.13 -3.02 -19.39
CA ALA A 133 -0.89 -2.45 -19.89
C ALA A 133 -0.92 -0.93 -19.86
N CYS A 134 0.09 -0.32 -19.25
CA CYS A 134 0.32 1.11 -19.27
C CYS A 134 1.76 1.37 -19.73
N GLU A 135 1.92 1.98 -20.91
CA GLU A 135 3.25 2.27 -21.46
C GLU A 135 4.01 3.32 -20.66
N ILE A 136 3.29 4.18 -19.94
CA ILE A 136 3.85 5.29 -19.18
C ILE A 136 4.41 4.82 -17.83
N ASN A 137 3.79 3.82 -17.21
CA ASN A 137 4.23 3.25 -15.95
C ASN A 137 3.97 1.74 -15.90
N LYS A 138 5.01 0.95 -16.14
CA LYS A 138 4.95 -0.51 -16.14
C LYS A 138 4.88 -1.12 -14.72
N ALA A 139 5.20 -0.34 -13.70
CA ALA A 139 5.26 -0.77 -12.31
C ALA A 139 3.97 -0.46 -11.51
N ALA A 140 2.93 0.08 -12.17
CA ALA A 140 1.68 0.38 -11.49
C ALA A 140 0.99 -0.90 -10.99
N TYR A 141 0.56 -0.88 -9.74
CA TYR A 141 -0.26 -1.94 -9.15
C TYR A 141 -1.75 -1.77 -9.53
N SER A 142 -2.59 -2.78 -9.19
CA SER A 142 -4.02 -2.73 -9.54
C SER A 142 -4.85 -1.91 -8.56
N SER A 143 -5.90 -1.27 -9.06
CA SER A 143 -6.89 -0.59 -8.22
C SER A 143 -7.62 -1.55 -7.29
N GLU A 144 -7.84 -2.82 -7.69
CA GLU A 144 -8.42 -3.85 -6.84
C GLU A 144 -7.58 -4.11 -5.58
N LEU A 145 -6.23 -4.07 -5.67
CA LEU A 145 -5.36 -4.16 -4.50
C LEU A 145 -5.61 -2.99 -3.55
N CYS A 146 -5.61 -1.76 -4.08
CA CYS A 146 -5.86 -0.57 -3.28
C CYS A 146 -7.23 -0.61 -2.61
N GLU A 147 -8.29 -0.97 -3.36
CA GLU A 147 -9.65 -1.06 -2.84
C GLU A 147 -9.72 -2.03 -1.65
N LYS A 148 -9.09 -3.22 -1.78
CA LYS A 148 -9.04 -4.20 -0.68
C LYS A 148 -8.31 -3.70 0.55
N LEU A 149 -7.17 -3.03 0.38
CA LEU A 149 -6.39 -2.48 1.48
C LEU A 149 -7.11 -1.30 2.14
N LEU A 150 -7.68 -0.39 1.35
CA LEU A 150 -8.44 0.74 1.86
C LEU A 150 -9.73 0.30 2.58
N ALA A 151 -10.41 -0.74 2.11
CA ALA A 151 -11.56 -1.31 2.80
C ALA A 151 -11.21 -1.80 4.22
N LEU A 152 -9.99 -2.30 4.41
CA LEU A 152 -9.52 -2.77 5.72
C LEU A 152 -9.08 -1.64 6.65
N TYR A 153 -8.47 -0.57 6.13
CA TYR A 153 -7.75 0.39 6.97
C TYR A 153 -8.22 1.83 6.86
N ALA A 154 -8.96 2.21 5.82
CA ALA A 154 -9.47 3.54 5.66
C ALA A 154 -10.86 3.67 6.33
N PRO A 155 -11.02 4.50 7.37
CA PRO A 155 -12.35 4.78 7.92
C PRO A 155 -13.22 5.51 6.92
N ASN A 156 -14.54 5.53 7.15
CA ASN A 156 -15.48 6.29 6.34
C ASN A 156 -15.05 7.76 6.25
N ASN A 157 -15.10 8.33 5.05
CA ASN A 157 -14.66 9.71 4.76
C ASN A 157 -13.16 9.98 4.97
N ALA A 158 -12.32 8.95 5.06
CA ALA A 158 -10.87 9.12 5.15
C ALA A 158 -10.34 10.01 4.04
N LEU A 159 -9.27 10.72 4.35
CA LEU A 159 -8.40 11.36 3.36
C LEU A 159 -7.18 10.45 3.15
N VAL A 160 -7.03 9.95 1.95
CA VAL A 160 -5.89 9.10 1.54
C VAL A 160 -4.86 9.99 0.85
N TYR A 161 -3.62 9.94 1.32
CA TYR A 161 -2.50 10.63 0.68
C TYR A 161 -1.55 9.62 0.03
N ASP A 162 -1.26 9.82 -1.26
CA ASP A 162 -0.27 9.04 -2.00
C ASP A 162 0.84 9.98 -2.49
N PRO A 163 2.04 9.94 -1.89
CA PRO A 163 3.15 10.81 -2.26
C PRO A 163 3.79 10.44 -3.60
N PHE A 164 3.46 9.27 -4.16
CA PHE A 164 3.98 8.75 -5.43
C PHE A 164 2.84 8.31 -6.34
N MET A 165 1.88 9.21 -6.57
CA MET A 165 0.59 8.92 -7.22
C MET A 165 0.73 8.25 -8.59
N GLY A 166 1.81 8.49 -9.32
CA GLY A 166 2.06 7.89 -10.62
C GLY A 166 0.90 8.10 -11.60
N THR A 167 0.40 7.00 -12.15
CA THR A 167 -0.75 6.99 -13.06
C THR A 167 -2.11 7.01 -12.36
N GLY A 168 -2.16 7.29 -11.06
CA GLY A 168 -3.38 7.57 -10.31
C GLY A 168 -4.14 6.33 -9.82
N THR A 169 -3.49 5.20 -9.63
CA THR A 169 -4.18 3.96 -9.21
C THR A 169 -4.86 4.10 -7.86
N THR A 170 -4.17 4.67 -6.86
CA THR A 170 -4.74 4.97 -5.55
C THR A 170 -5.94 5.92 -5.66
N ALA A 171 -5.82 6.98 -6.47
CA ALA A 171 -6.91 7.93 -6.68
C ALA A 171 -8.14 7.30 -7.34
N VAL A 172 -7.94 6.36 -8.28
CA VAL A 172 -9.03 5.58 -8.91
C VAL A 172 -9.75 4.75 -7.86
N ALA A 173 -9.02 4.02 -7.01
CA ALA A 173 -9.60 3.23 -5.93
C ALA A 173 -10.40 4.12 -4.96
N CYS A 174 -9.80 5.22 -4.50
CA CYS A 174 -10.48 6.17 -3.61
C CYS A 174 -11.77 6.72 -4.23
N LYS A 175 -11.72 7.13 -5.51
CA LYS A 175 -12.89 7.68 -6.21
C LYS A 175 -14.01 6.65 -6.33
N ARG A 176 -13.70 5.38 -6.63
CA ARG A 176 -14.70 4.30 -6.66
C ARG A 176 -15.32 4.07 -5.31
N MET A 177 -14.53 4.12 -4.23
CA MET A 177 -14.99 3.91 -2.86
C MET A 177 -15.62 5.14 -2.20
N GLY A 178 -15.68 6.29 -2.89
CA GLY A 178 -16.18 7.53 -2.31
C GLY A 178 -15.28 8.16 -1.24
N LEU A 179 -14.01 7.77 -1.20
CA LEU A 179 -13.01 8.35 -0.30
C LEU A 179 -12.40 9.62 -0.90
N ARG A 180 -11.94 10.50 -0.01
CA ARG A 180 -11.15 11.68 -0.41
C ARG A 180 -9.70 11.28 -0.64
N TYR A 181 -9.02 11.95 -1.57
CA TYR A 181 -7.61 11.68 -1.84
C TYR A 181 -6.83 12.93 -2.20
N ILE A 182 -5.54 12.90 -1.90
CA ILE A 182 -4.52 13.83 -2.37
C ILE A 182 -3.38 13.00 -2.90
N GLY A 183 -2.77 13.44 -4.00
CA GLY A 183 -1.61 12.78 -4.59
C GLY A 183 -0.53 13.76 -5.00
N SER A 184 0.71 13.33 -4.88
CA SER A 184 1.87 14.02 -5.43
C SER A 184 2.52 13.17 -6.52
N GLU A 185 2.90 13.79 -7.62
CA GLU A 185 3.62 13.15 -8.72
C GLU A 185 4.53 14.18 -9.38
N ILE A 186 5.80 13.81 -9.57
CA ILE A 186 6.81 14.70 -10.16
C ILE A 186 6.73 14.76 -11.69
N SER A 187 6.21 13.71 -12.33
CA SER A 187 6.13 13.60 -13.79
C SER A 187 4.85 14.25 -14.31
N PRO A 188 4.92 15.39 -15.03
CA PRO A 188 3.74 16.03 -15.61
C PRO A 188 2.95 15.07 -16.53
N LYS A 189 3.64 14.19 -17.25
CA LYS A 189 3.04 13.20 -18.13
C LYS A 189 2.20 12.16 -17.37
N GLN A 190 2.68 11.72 -16.20
CA GLN A 190 1.92 10.82 -15.32
C GLN A 190 0.73 11.55 -14.68
N CYS A 191 0.91 12.80 -14.27
CA CYS A 191 -0.17 13.65 -13.75
C CYS A 191 -1.30 13.81 -14.77
N GLU A 192 -0.96 14.13 -16.03
CA GLU A 192 -1.95 14.26 -17.11
C GLU A 192 -2.69 12.95 -17.33
N TYR A 193 -1.97 11.84 -17.39
CA TYR A 193 -2.58 10.52 -17.56
C TYR A 193 -3.52 10.19 -16.41
N ALA A 194 -3.11 10.40 -15.16
CA ALA A 194 -3.92 10.17 -13.96
C ALA A 194 -5.20 11.01 -14.00
N ASN A 195 -5.09 12.30 -14.31
CA ASN A 195 -6.24 13.19 -14.43
C ASN A 195 -7.23 12.74 -15.52
N ASN A 196 -6.73 12.31 -16.67
CA ASN A 196 -7.59 11.80 -17.74
C ASN A 196 -8.26 10.48 -17.36
N ARG A 197 -7.53 9.57 -16.73
CA ARG A 197 -8.06 8.31 -16.20
C ARG A 197 -9.20 8.56 -15.20
N LEU A 198 -9.03 9.51 -14.30
CA LEU A 198 -10.03 9.86 -13.28
C LEU A 198 -11.33 10.44 -13.85
N LYS A 199 -11.32 11.11 -15.01
CA LYS A 199 -12.55 11.63 -15.64
C LYS A 199 -13.56 10.52 -15.92
N GLY A 200 -13.11 9.32 -16.31
CA GLY A 200 -13.95 8.17 -16.64
C GLY A 200 -14.41 7.33 -15.42
N VAL A 201 -13.89 7.59 -14.23
CA VAL A 201 -14.20 6.79 -13.04
C VAL A 201 -15.51 7.27 -12.41
N LYS A 202 -16.47 6.34 -12.23
CA LYS A 202 -17.69 6.56 -11.46
C LYS A 202 -17.51 6.07 -10.02
N THR A 203 -18.10 6.78 -9.07
CA THR A 203 -18.18 6.29 -7.68
C THR A 203 -19.10 5.05 -7.67
N GLN A 204 -18.59 3.95 -7.18
CA GLN A 204 -19.37 2.77 -6.89
C GLN A 204 -19.70 2.84 -5.40
N LEU A 205 -20.91 3.27 -5.06
CA LEU A 205 -21.40 3.14 -3.68
C LEU A 205 -21.58 1.63 -3.48
N SER A 206 -20.52 0.95 -3.04
CA SER A 206 -20.64 -0.42 -2.60
C SER A 206 -21.37 -0.39 -1.27
N LEU A 207 -22.49 -1.08 -1.22
CA LEU A 207 -23.13 -1.47 0.01
C LEU A 207 -22.20 -2.50 0.70
N PHE A 208 -21.38 -2.04 1.64
CA PHE A 208 -20.74 -2.86 2.65
C PHE A 208 -21.51 -2.74 3.96
#